data_b59cb707370a14f43777d60378c882ee
#
_entry.id   b59cb707370a14f43777d60378c882ee
#
_cell.length_a   1.000
_cell.length_b   1.000
_cell.length_c   1.000
_cell.angle_alpha   90.00
_cell.angle_beta   90.00
_cell.angle_gamma   90.00
#
_symmetry.space_group_name_H-M   'P 1'
#
loop_
_entity.id
_entity.type
_entity.pdbx_description
1 polymer ?
#
loop_
_entity_poly.entity_id
_entity_poly.type
_entity_poly.pdbx_seq_one_letter_code
_entity_poly.pdbx_strand_id
1 'polypeptide(L)'
;MSSMYHRLRYRPVVAVAAVAGVVLAAAACSSSTSASGGSGTGSGGNVTISVDCAPPAAQQPVQHKEWVEDVATFEKANPNITISSVYNYPCDAVPAQFTAMLRAGTETNLYYTYFTDLPQVLLAGQAANITSYVNSTTVPTLNDIVPSALAAYKAGPSLYGLPTSNYTQGLIYNRQLFTQAGLNPNDPPTTWAQVETDATAIAKLGNGIEGWGDYSAGNNGGWHFSSYIDAVGGSMVNNTTAPPTASFNTPAAQQILQALHTLRFTDKAMSPTQGLAWGTLQQQFAAGKLGMYIAAPDDIYNVIVPTDKGNLDDIGMGPLPSLTGTPAGSLSGGNGFAFSPKDSPAQIKAGIKWLDFESLTPGSGYTFNFERQKADGFPVGFPEPQLFDGATEAKVNQLRSQYATIPVSQYTAFVN
;
A
#
# COMPACT_ATOMS: atom_id res chain seq x y z
N MET A 1 11.05 49.34 -29.06
CA MET A 1 12.37 49.74 -28.62
C MET A 1 12.88 48.74 -27.63
N SER A 2 13.79 47.94 -28.11
CA SER A 2 15.06 47.42 -27.58
C SER A 2 14.94 46.54 -26.32
N SER A 3 14.87 45.26 -26.46
CA SER A 3 15.87 44.19 -26.44
C SER A 3 17.00 44.34 -25.40
N MET A 4 17.02 43.40 -24.43
CA MET A 4 18.26 42.94 -23.83
C MET A 4 18.09 41.49 -23.34
N TYR A 5 18.52 40.54 -24.17
CA TYR A 5 18.74 39.13 -23.83
C TYR A 5 20.12 39.03 -23.14
N HIS A 6 20.18 38.59 -21.91
CA HIS A 6 21.43 38.13 -21.29
C HIS A 6 21.57 36.60 -21.49
N ARG A 7 22.50 36.21 -22.38
CA ARG A 7 22.95 34.84 -22.55
C ARG A 7 23.99 34.52 -21.46
N LEU A 8 23.67 33.62 -20.54
CA LEU A 8 24.65 32.95 -19.69
C LEU A 8 25.35 31.84 -20.49
N ARG A 9 26.65 32.01 -20.69
CA ARG A 9 27.54 31.03 -21.30
C ARG A 9 28.01 30.08 -20.20
N TYR A 10 27.66 28.81 -20.28
CA TYR A 10 28.29 27.75 -19.51
C TYR A 10 29.66 27.38 -20.18
N ARG A 11 30.72 27.40 -19.40
CA ARG A 11 32.02 26.84 -19.76
C ARG A 11 32.10 25.44 -19.14
N PRO A 12 32.50 24.40 -19.91
CA PRO A 12 32.80 23.10 -19.33
C PRO A 12 34.21 23.12 -18.72
N VAL A 13 34.32 22.68 -17.47
CA VAL A 13 35.58 22.37 -16.82
C VAL A 13 35.88 20.91 -17.12
N VAL A 14 36.93 20.68 -17.88
CA VAL A 14 37.48 19.37 -18.12
C VAL A 14 38.46 19.06 -16.99
N ALA A 15 38.12 18.09 -16.14
CA ALA A 15 39.05 17.55 -15.15
C ALA A 15 39.70 16.28 -15.74
N VAL A 16 41.01 16.37 -15.97
CA VAL A 16 41.84 15.23 -16.34
C VAL A 16 42.24 14.51 -15.06
N ALA A 17 41.78 13.28 -14.87
CA ALA A 17 42.25 12.41 -13.80
C ALA A 17 43.29 11.44 -14.35
N ALA A 18 44.52 11.55 -13.84
CA ALA A 18 45.63 10.65 -14.14
C ALA A 18 45.42 9.30 -13.43
N VAL A 19 45.50 8.23 -14.20
CA VAL A 19 45.47 6.84 -13.71
C VAL A 19 46.90 6.41 -13.38
N ALA A 20 47.17 6.16 -12.10
CA ALA A 20 48.40 5.46 -11.69
C ALA A 20 48.01 3.98 -11.45
N GLY A 21 48.55 3.12 -12.30
CA GLY A 21 48.40 1.67 -12.18
C GLY A 21 49.33 1.10 -11.10
N VAL A 22 48.73 0.26 -10.25
CA VAL A 22 49.50 -0.66 -9.37
C VAL A 22 49.13 -2.08 -9.78
N VAL A 23 50.11 -2.78 -10.31
CA VAL A 23 50.03 -4.21 -10.60
C VAL A 23 50.43 -4.96 -9.34
N LEU A 24 49.49 -5.74 -8.77
CA LEU A 24 49.82 -6.74 -7.75
C LEU A 24 49.53 -8.12 -8.31
N ALA A 25 50.59 -8.89 -8.48
CA ALA A 25 50.52 -10.29 -8.83
C ALA A 25 50.06 -11.12 -7.61
N ALA A 26 48.96 -11.87 -7.74
CA ALA A 26 48.55 -12.88 -6.78
C ALA A 26 48.80 -14.28 -7.38
N ALA A 27 49.62 -15.04 -6.68
CA ALA A 27 49.96 -16.42 -7.00
C ALA A 27 48.73 -17.35 -6.76
N ALA A 28 48.41 -18.12 -7.76
CA ALA A 28 47.40 -19.18 -7.66
C ALA A 28 48.02 -20.43 -6.98
N CYS A 29 47.35 -20.89 -5.90
CA CYS A 29 47.52 -22.27 -5.45
C CYS A 29 46.20 -23.01 -5.75
N SER A 30 46.26 -23.84 -6.77
CA SER A 30 45.24 -24.83 -7.08
C SER A 30 45.37 -26.05 -6.16
N SER A 31 44.33 -26.32 -5.37
CA SER A 31 44.15 -27.66 -4.78
C SER A 31 42.83 -28.23 -5.30
N SER A 32 42.96 -29.17 -6.22
CA SER A 32 41.88 -30.02 -6.68
C SER A 32 41.49 -31.01 -5.58
N THR A 33 40.26 -30.91 -5.09
CA THR A 33 39.65 -31.96 -4.28
C THR A 33 38.46 -32.52 -5.03
N SER A 34 38.55 -33.79 -5.32
CA SER A 34 37.50 -34.58 -6.01
C SER A 34 36.25 -34.69 -5.16
N ALA A 35 35.12 -34.30 -5.69
CA ALA A 35 33.80 -34.49 -5.06
C ALA A 35 33.35 -35.92 -5.32
N SER A 36 33.35 -36.73 -4.29
CA SER A 36 32.59 -38.01 -4.26
C SER A 36 31.12 -37.70 -3.94
N GLY A 37 30.24 -38.17 -4.80
CA GLY A 37 28.80 -38.10 -4.59
C GLY A 37 28.37 -38.83 -3.30
N GLY A 38 27.67 -38.09 -2.45
CA GLY A 38 26.97 -38.62 -1.30
C GLY A 38 25.55 -38.08 -1.29
N SER A 39 24.56 -38.95 -1.56
CA SER A 39 23.16 -38.70 -1.27
C SER A 39 23.00 -38.55 0.24
N GLY A 40 22.92 -37.34 0.74
CA GLY A 40 22.68 -37.01 2.14
C GLY A 40 21.34 -36.32 2.29
N THR A 41 20.37 -37.05 2.82
CA THR A 41 19.14 -36.53 3.39
C THR A 41 19.45 -35.56 4.54
N GLY A 42 18.93 -34.31 4.44
CA GLY A 42 18.60 -33.46 5.59
C GLY A 42 19.75 -32.93 6.42
N SER A 43 20.39 -31.86 5.96
CA SER A 43 21.03 -30.90 6.87
C SER A 43 20.48 -29.51 6.54
N GLY A 44 19.77 -28.88 7.52
CA GLY A 44 19.30 -27.51 7.41
C GLY A 44 20.50 -26.55 7.36
N GLY A 45 21.00 -26.29 6.16
CA GLY A 45 21.99 -25.25 5.93
C GLY A 45 21.38 -23.88 6.21
N ASN A 46 22.21 -22.91 6.59
CA ASN A 46 21.76 -21.53 6.76
C ASN A 46 21.20 -20.98 5.43
N VAL A 47 20.05 -20.32 5.54
CA VAL A 47 19.33 -19.72 4.42
C VAL A 47 19.17 -18.23 4.68
N THR A 48 19.60 -17.42 3.72
CA THR A 48 19.34 -15.98 3.73
C THR A 48 18.27 -15.66 2.69
N ILE A 49 17.27 -14.87 3.08
CA ILE A 49 16.28 -14.30 2.17
C ILE A 49 16.31 -12.78 2.25
N SER A 50 16.26 -12.12 1.11
CA SER A 50 16.06 -10.69 1.01
C SER A 50 14.57 -10.37 0.94
N VAL A 51 14.14 -9.43 1.78
CA VAL A 51 12.74 -9.00 1.87
C VAL A 51 12.70 -7.50 1.67
N ASP A 52 11.92 -7.04 0.70
CA ASP A 52 11.72 -5.60 0.48
C ASP A 52 10.68 -5.01 1.44
N CYS A 53 10.41 -3.73 1.32
CA CYS A 53 9.47 -3.01 2.17
C CYS A 53 9.83 -2.90 3.66
N ALA A 54 11.08 -3.15 4.03
CA ALA A 54 11.52 -2.83 5.39
C ALA A 54 11.37 -1.32 5.65
N PRO A 55 10.70 -0.89 6.73
CA PRO A 55 10.46 0.52 7.02
C PRO A 55 11.78 1.28 7.21
N PRO A 56 12.03 2.39 6.48
CA PRO A 56 13.26 3.15 6.62
C PRO A 56 13.26 3.99 7.91
N ALA A 57 14.34 3.90 8.69
CA ALA A 57 14.44 4.53 10.02
C ALA A 57 14.23 6.05 10.02
N ALA A 58 14.62 6.74 8.95
CA ALA A 58 14.52 8.19 8.87
C ALA A 58 13.09 8.70 8.66
N GLN A 59 12.28 7.95 7.91
CA GLN A 59 10.90 8.31 7.57
C GLN A 59 9.87 7.65 8.49
N GLN A 60 10.16 6.44 8.94
CA GLN A 60 9.25 5.58 9.70
C GLN A 60 9.96 4.98 10.93
N PRO A 61 10.40 5.80 11.89
CA PRO A 61 11.27 5.32 12.99
C PRO A 61 10.60 4.29 13.90
N VAL A 62 9.29 4.39 14.12
CA VAL A 62 8.55 3.44 14.98
C VAL A 62 8.37 2.11 14.25
N GLN A 63 7.89 2.13 13.01
CA GLN A 63 7.75 0.92 12.19
C GLN A 63 9.10 0.24 11.95
N HIS A 64 10.17 1.03 11.78
CA HIS A 64 11.54 0.49 11.67
C HIS A 64 11.95 -0.28 12.92
N LYS A 65 11.68 0.28 14.10
CA LYS A 65 11.95 -0.40 15.38
C LYS A 65 11.19 -1.72 15.47
N GLU A 66 9.89 -1.70 15.17
CA GLU A 66 9.04 -2.89 15.17
C GLU A 66 9.53 -3.96 14.19
N TRP A 67 9.90 -3.57 12.97
CA TRP A 67 10.49 -4.47 11.98
C TRP A 67 11.78 -5.13 12.49
N VAL A 68 12.69 -4.37 13.07
CA VAL A 68 13.95 -4.91 13.62
C VAL A 68 13.69 -5.90 14.76
N GLU A 69 12.71 -5.62 15.62
CA GLU A 69 12.29 -6.52 16.70
C GLU A 69 11.65 -7.80 16.16
N ASP A 70 10.85 -7.71 15.09
CA ASP A 70 10.23 -8.86 14.44
C ASP A 70 11.27 -9.74 13.75
N VAL A 71 12.22 -9.15 13.02
CA VAL A 71 13.36 -9.89 12.44
C VAL A 71 14.12 -10.63 13.53
N ALA A 72 14.48 -9.97 14.63
CA ALA A 72 15.21 -10.58 15.73
C ALA A 72 14.42 -11.73 16.40
N THR A 73 13.10 -11.54 16.55
CA THR A 73 12.21 -12.56 17.14
C THR A 73 12.07 -13.77 16.22
N PHE A 74 11.90 -13.52 14.92
CA PHE A 74 11.80 -14.57 13.93
C PHE A 74 13.09 -15.37 13.79
N GLU A 75 14.25 -14.72 13.69
CA GLU A 75 15.56 -15.37 13.58
C GLU A 75 15.92 -16.17 14.84
N LYS A 76 15.56 -15.69 16.02
CA LYS A 76 15.71 -16.44 17.26
C LYS A 76 14.89 -17.74 17.26
N ALA A 77 13.68 -17.70 16.70
CA ALA A 77 12.83 -18.90 16.57
C ALA A 77 13.26 -19.80 15.41
N ASN A 78 13.99 -19.26 14.42
CA ASN A 78 14.44 -19.95 13.21
C ASN A 78 15.95 -19.72 12.98
N PRO A 79 16.84 -20.26 13.81
CA PRO A 79 18.26 -19.90 13.84
C PRO A 79 19.03 -20.24 12.55
N ASN A 80 18.43 -20.98 11.64
CA ASN A 80 18.98 -21.30 10.32
C ASN A 80 18.45 -20.37 9.20
N ILE A 81 17.61 -19.37 9.53
CA ILE A 81 17.09 -18.41 8.55
C ILE A 81 17.58 -17.00 8.95
N THR A 82 18.07 -16.26 7.97
CA THR A 82 18.48 -14.84 8.12
C THR A 82 17.65 -13.98 7.20
N ILE A 83 17.09 -12.88 7.73
CA ILE A 83 16.33 -11.88 6.98
C ILE A 83 17.27 -10.74 6.58
N SER A 84 17.50 -10.57 5.29
CA SER A 84 18.21 -9.42 4.72
C SER A 84 17.17 -8.35 4.37
N SER A 85 16.97 -7.38 5.26
CA SER A 85 15.99 -6.31 5.08
C SER A 85 16.43 -5.32 4.00
N VAL A 86 15.54 -5.00 3.05
CA VAL A 86 15.79 -4.03 1.98
C VAL A 86 14.96 -2.78 2.24
N TYR A 87 15.63 -1.69 2.62
CA TYR A 87 15.02 -0.42 3.04
C TYR A 87 14.85 0.60 1.92
N ASN A 88 15.54 0.41 0.81
CA ASN A 88 15.59 1.38 -0.30
C ASN A 88 14.48 1.16 -1.34
N TYR A 89 13.67 0.15 -1.16
CA TYR A 89 12.56 -0.15 -2.06
C TYR A 89 11.29 0.38 -1.43
N PRO A 90 10.66 1.43 -1.98
CA PRO A 90 9.37 1.87 -1.48
C PRO A 90 8.34 0.76 -1.77
N CYS A 91 7.57 0.38 -0.75
CA CYS A 91 6.43 -0.50 -0.89
C CYS A 91 5.41 0.04 -1.89
N ASP A 92 5.34 1.36 -2.01
CA ASP A 92 4.56 2.08 -3.01
C ASP A 92 5.40 2.35 -4.25
N ALA A 93 6.03 1.31 -4.80
CA ALA A 93 6.91 1.45 -5.94
C ALA A 93 6.21 2.24 -7.05
N VAL A 94 6.84 3.34 -7.45
CA VAL A 94 6.45 4.05 -8.67
C VAL A 94 6.38 3.01 -9.79
N PRO A 95 5.27 2.88 -10.52
CA PRO A 95 5.08 1.81 -11.52
C PRO A 95 6.23 1.65 -12.50
N ALA A 96 6.93 2.74 -12.80
CA ALA A 96 8.12 2.72 -13.66
C ALA A 96 9.31 1.99 -13.00
N GLN A 97 9.52 2.13 -11.69
CA GLN A 97 10.59 1.46 -10.95
C GLN A 97 10.30 -0.04 -10.83
N PHE A 98 9.05 -0.40 -10.51
CA PHE A 98 8.61 -1.79 -10.46
C PHE A 98 8.79 -2.49 -11.82
N THR A 99 8.33 -1.84 -12.90
CA THR A 99 8.53 -2.37 -14.26
C THR A 99 10.02 -2.52 -14.62
N ALA A 100 10.86 -1.56 -14.22
CA ALA A 100 12.30 -1.63 -14.46
C ALA A 100 12.95 -2.79 -13.70
N MET A 101 12.57 -3.00 -12.43
CA MET A 101 12.98 -4.13 -11.60
C MET A 101 12.64 -5.47 -12.26
N LEU A 102 11.38 -5.65 -12.67
CA LEU A 102 10.93 -6.88 -13.34
C LEU A 102 11.71 -7.15 -14.63
N ARG A 103 11.96 -6.09 -15.44
CA ARG A 103 12.74 -6.23 -16.68
C ARG A 103 14.20 -6.58 -16.44
N ALA A 104 14.79 -6.05 -15.38
CA ALA A 104 16.16 -6.31 -15.01
C ALA A 104 16.33 -7.65 -14.26
N GLY A 105 15.24 -8.21 -13.73
CA GLY A 105 15.29 -9.38 -12.85
C GLY A 105 16.11 -9.12 -11.59
N THR A 106 15.91 -7.96 -10.96
CA THR A 106 16.63 -7.54 -9.76
C THR A 106 15.77 -7.54 -8.51
N GLU A 107 14.63 -8.23 -8.58
CA GLU A 107 13.74 -8.44 -7.45
C GLU A 107 14.44 -9.17 -6.29
N THR A 108 14.02 -8.86 -5.07
CA THR A 108 14.40 -9.57 -3.84
C THR A 108 13.78 -10.98 -3.82
N ASN A 109 14.18 -11.83 -2.88
CA ASN A 109 13.55 -13.14 -2.72
C ASN A 109 12.04 -12.99 -2.46
N LEU A 110 11.67 -12.08 -1.54
CA LEU A 110 10.29 -11.68 -1.32
C LEU A 110 10.14 -10.22 -1.73
N TYR A 111 9.36 -9.95 -2.76
CA TYR A 111 9.13 -8.59 -3.22
C TYR A 111 7.64 -8.25 -3.21
N TYR A 112 7.38 -7.01 -2.81
CA TYR A 112 6.04 -6.47 -2.65
C TYR A 112 5.31 -6.35 -3.99
N THR A 113 4.02 -6.69 -3.98
CA THR A 113 3.14 -6.58 -5.15
C THR A 113 1.75 -6.18 -4.71
N TYR A 114 1.06 -5.39 -5.54
CA TYR A 114 -0.38 -5.19 -5.42
C TYR A 114 -1.14 -6.35 -6.06
N PHE A 115 -2.41 -6.51 -5.71
CA PHE A 115 -3.29 -7.54 -6.29
C PHE A 115 -3.41 -7.45 -7.82
N THR A 116 -3.16 -6.29 -8.38
CA THR A 116 -3.20 -6.04 -9.83
C THR A 116 -1.90 -6.35 -10.57
N ASP A 117 -0.82 -6.67 -9.86
CA ASP A 117 0.52 -6.78 -10.47
C ASP A 117 0.83 -8.15 -11.07
N LEU A 118 0.14 -9.20 -10.62
CA LEU A 118 0.45 -10.56 -11.02
C LEU A 118 0.53 -10.76 -12.56
N PRO A 119 -0.36 -10.19 -13.39
CA PRO A 119 -0.26 -10.37 -14.83
C PRO A 119 1.07 -9.86 -15.41
N GLN A 120 1.54 -8.67 -15.00
CA GLN A 120 2.81 -8.15 -15.49
C GLN A 120 4.03 -8.89 -14.92
N VAL A 121 3.94 -9.38 -13.68
CA VAL A 121 4.98 -10.20 -13.04
C VAL A 121 5.16 -11.52 -13.81
N LEU A 122 4.05 -12.20 -14.14
CA LEU A 122 4.06 -13.43 -14.92
C LEU A 122 4.54 -13.20 -16.36
N LEU A 123 4.12 -12.11 -16.98
CA LEU A 123 4.57 -11.75 -18.33
C LEU A 123 6.09 -11.51 -18.37
N ALA A 124 6.65 -10.94 -17.30
CA ALA A 124 8.10 -10.74 -17.15
C ALA A 124 8.84 -12.02 -16.77
N GLY A 125 8.13 -13.10 -16.39
CA GLY A 125 8.73 -14.35 -15.93
C GLY A 125 9.40 -14.25 -14.56
N GLN A 126 8.99 -13.29 -13.73
CA GLN A 126 9.67 -12.97 -12.46
C GLN A 126 8.96 -13.53 -11.22
N ALA A 127 8.11 -14.56 -11.34
CA ALA A 127 7.51 -15.20 -10.18
C ALA A 127 7.77 -16.70 -10.12
N ALA A 128 8.15 -17.20 -8.96
CA ALA A 128 8.21 -18.63 -8.66
C ALA A 128 6.81 -19.20 -8.44
N ASN A 129 6.55 -20.39 -8.98
CA ASN A 129 5.36 -21.16 -8.62
C ASN A 129 5.56 -21.79 -7.24
N ILE A 130 4.82 -21.32 -6.24
CA ILE A 130 4.92 -21.77 -4.85
C ILE A 130 3.85 -22.78 -4.45
N THR A 131 3.02 -23.25 -5.37
CA THR A 131 1.85 -24.13 -5.09
C THR A 131 2.20 -25.33 -4.24
N SER A 132 3.32 -26.00 -4.52
CA SER A 132 3.72 -27.21 -3.79
C SER A 132 4.27 -26.96 -2.38
N TYR A 133 4.54 -25.71 -2.03
CA TYR A 133 5.11 -25.29 -0.74
C TYR A 133 4.06 -24.75 0.23
N VAL A 134 2.86 -24.37 -0.27
CA VAL A 134 1.81 -23.73 0.52
C VAL A 134 0.70 -24.73 0.83
N ASN A 135 0.46 -24.96 2.12
CA ASN A 135 -0.60 -25.80 2.65
C ASN A 135 -0.90 -25.39 4.10
N SER A 136 -1.92 -25.97 4.73
CA SER A 136 -2.34 -25.65 6.10
C SER A 136 -1.30 -25.99 7.20
N THR A 137 -0.23 -26.70 6.88
CA THR A 137 0.90 -26.91 7.80
C THR A 137 1.91 -25.76 7.71
N THR A 138 2.12 -25.23 6.50
CA THR A 138 3.08 -24.12 6.26
C THR A 138 2.47 -22.74 6.43
N VAL A 139 1.16 -22.61 6.26
CA VAL A 139 0.34 -21.43 6.53
C VAL A 139 -0.94 -21.90 7.22
N PRO A 140 -0.98 -21.95 8.56
CA PRO A 140 -2.13 -22.50 9.32
C PRO A 140 -3.46 -21.80 9.01
N THR A 141 -3.42 -20.51 8.68
CA THR A 141 -4.58 -19.69 8.35
C THR A 141 -4.98 -19.72 6.87
N LEU A 142 -4.32 -20.54 6.04
CA LEU A 142 -4.51 -20.58 4.58
C LEU A 142 -5.98 -20.74 4.16
N ASN A 143 -6.72 -21.60 4.85
CA ASN A 143 -8.12 -21.89 4.52
C ASN A 143 -9.09 -20.78 4.94
N ASP A 144 -8.64 -19.89 5.80
CA ASP A 144 -9.39 -18.71 6.26
C ASP A 144 -9.03 -17.46 5.47
N ILE A 145 -8.01 -17.50 4.58
CA ILE A 145 -7.74 -16.37 3.69
C ILE A 145 -8.92 -16.22 2.72
N VAL A 146 -9.51 -15.04 2.64
CA VAL A 146 -10.65 -14.79 1.76
C VAL A 146 -10.33 -15.15 0.31
N PRO A 147 -11.21 -15.89 -0.39
CA PRO A 147 -10.91 -16.43 -1.71
C PRO A 147 -10.49 -15.37 -2.75
N SER A 148 -11.05 -14.16 -2.69
CA SER A 148 -10.71 -13.06 -3.59
C SER A 148 -9.26 -12.57 -3.42
N ALA A 149 -8.78 -12.44 -2.18
CA ALA A 149 -7.40 -12.03 -1.90
C ALA A 149 -6.40 -13.11 -2.36
N LEU A 150 -6.69 -14.38 -2.07
CA LEU A 150 -5.83 -15.48 -2.53
C LEU A 150 -5.86 -15.62 -4.06
N ALA A 151 -7.00 -15.35 -4.71
CA ALA A 151 -7.13 -15.41 -6.16
C ALA A 151 -6.26 -14.39 -6.89
N ALA A 152 -5.97 -13.24 -6.25
CA ALA A 152 -5.08 -12.21 -6.82
C ALA A 152 -3.66 -12.74 -7.08
N TYR A 153 -3.24 -13.80 -6.40
CA TYR A 153 -1.93 -14.44 -6.55
C TYR A 153 -1.98 -15.75 -7.34
N LYS A 154 -3.11 -16.07 -7.97
CA LYS A 154 -3.28 -17.30 -8.75
C LYS A 154 -3.32 -17.04 -10.26
N ALA A 155 -2.71 -17.96 -11.01
CA ALA A 155 -2.93 -18.09 -12.45
C ALA A 155 -3.31 -19.55 -12.73
N GLY A 156 -4.57 -19.79 -13.03
CA GLY A 156 -5.13 -21.14 -13.08
C GLY A 156 -4.97 -21.88 -11.72
N PRO A 157 -4.43 -23.10 -11.71
CA PRO A 157 -4.23 -23.86 -10.46
C PRO A 157 -2.97 -23.42 -9.68
N SER A 158 -2.13 -22.57 -10.25
CA SER A 158 -0.81 -22.21 -9.71
C SER A 158 -0.88 -20.95 -8.85
N LEU A 159 -0.14 -20.97 -7.72
CA LEU A 159 0.02 -19.88 -6.77
C LEU A 159 1.43 -19.28 -6.90
N TYR A 160 1.54 -17.94 -6.93
CA TYR A 160 2.79 -17.23 -7.17
C TYR A 160 3.15 -16.23 -6.07
N GLY A 161 2.31 -16.06 -5.06
CA GLY A 161 2.52 -15.20 -3.92
C GLY A 161 1.50 -15.44 -2.84
N LEU A 162 1.61 -14.70 -1.74
CA LEU A 162 0.66 -14.72 -0.62
C LEU A 162 0.18 -13.30 -0.33
N PRO A 163 -1.15 -13.07 -0.16
CA PRO A 163 -1.69 -11.80 0.26
C PRO A 163 -1.34 -11.53 1.72
N THR A 164 -1.05 -10.28 2.07
CA THR A 164 -0.74 -9.85 3.44
C THR A 164 -1.68 -8.78 3.96
N SER A 165 -2.37 -8.08 3.08
CA SER A 165 -3.41 -7.11 3.46
C SER A 165 -4.55 -7.10 2.45
N ASN A 166 -5.70 -6.61 2.92
CA ASN A 166 -6.86 -6.30 2.11
C ASN A 166 -7.44 -4.97 2.62
N TYR A 167 -7.88 -4.08 1.74
CA TYR A 167 -8.45 -2.79 2.11
C TYR A 167 -9.61 -2.42 1.17
N THR A 168 -10.44 -1.46 1.64
CA THR A 168 -11.45 -0.79 0.81
C THR A 168 -11.37 0.70 1.04
N GLN A 169 -11.78 1.47 0.04
CA GLN A 169 -11.83 2.92 0.15
C GLN A 169 -13.15 3.40 0.73
N GLY A 170 -13.07 4.51 1.47
CA GLY A 170 -14.18 5.29 1.96
C GLY A 170 -13.86 6.77 1.93
N LEU A 171 -14.78 7.58 2.43
CA LEU A 171 -14.58 9.01 2.61
C LEU A 171 -13.87 9.25 3.95
N ILE A 172 -12.66 9.81 3.92
CA ILE A 172 -12.01 10.38 5.10
C ILE A 172 -12.43 11.85 5.19
N TYR A 173 -12.89 12.30 6.37
CA TYR A 173 -13.32 13.69 6.57
C TYR A 173 -12.85 14.26 7.90
N ASN A 174 -12.60 15.58 7.92
CA ASN A 174 -12.14 16.31 9.09
C ASN A 174 -13.32 16.83 9.92
N ARG A 175 -13.60 16.18 11.05
CA ARG A 175 -14.72 16.45 11.95
C ARG A 175 -14.66 17.85 12.56
N GLN A 176 -13.46 18.37 12.82
CA GLN A 176 -13.27 19.71 13.35
C GLN A 176 -13.65 20.77 12.31
N LEU A 177 -13.22 20.59 11.05
CA LEU A 177 -13.60 21.50 9.96
C LEU A 177 -15.08 21.44 9.66
N PHE A 178 -15.71 20.27 9.75
CA PHE A 178 -17.17 20.14 9.67
C PHE A 178 -17.86 21.02 10.74
N THR A 179 -17.47 20.87 11.99
CA THR A 179 -18.01 21.67 13.10
C THR A 179 -17.79 23.17 12.88
N GLN A 180 -16.59 23.59 12.44
CA GLN A 180 -16.27 24.99 12.16
C GLN A 180 -17.11 25.55 11.01
N ALA A 181 -17.43 24.75 10.01
CA ALA A 181 -18.28 25.12 8.87
C ALA A 181 -19.79 25.07 9.18
N GLY A 182 -20.18 24.70 10.42
CA GLY A 182 -21.59 24.54 10.82
C GLY A 182 -22.23 23.25 10.31
N LEU A 183 -21.42 22.27 9.90
CA LEU A 183 -21.87 20.94 9.45
C LEU A 183 -21.92 19.96 10.63
N ASN A 184 -22.67 18.88 10.48
CA ASN A 184 -22.74 17.82 11.50
C ASN A 184 -21.51 16.88 11.36
N PRO A 185 -20.57 16.83 12.33
CA PRO A 185 -19.41 15.97 12.25
C PRO A 185 -19.72 14.47 12.37
N ASN A 186 -20.97 14.08 12.63
CA ASN A 186 -21.43 12.68 12.70
C ASN A 186 -22.27 12.26 11.48
N ASP A 187 -22.41 13.11 10.50
CA ASP A 187 -23.23 12.90 9.30
C ASP A 187 -22.43 13.28 8.04
N PRO A 188 -21.47 12.44 7.63
CA PRO A 188 -20.67 12.70 6.43
C PRO A 188 -21.52 12.63 5.17
N PRO A 189 -21.15 13.37 4.10
CA PRO A 189 -21.89 13.34 2.85
C PRO A 189 -21.84 11.96 2.20
N THR A 190 -23.00 11.52 1.71
CA THR A 190 -23.19 10.24 1.00
C THR A 190 -23.42 10.43 -0.50
N THR A 191 -23.68 11.66 -0.93
CA THR A 191 -23.86 11.99 -2.35
C THR A 191 -22.88 13.04 -2.82
N TRP A 192 -22.56 13.04 -4.11
CA TRP A 192 -21.72 14.09 -4.71
C TRP A 192 -22.30 15.49 -4.55
N ALA A 193 -23.62 15.64 -4.55
CA ALA A 193 -24.28 16.92 -4.29
C ALA A 193 -24.06 17.42 -2.85
N GLN A 194 -24.06 16.52 -1.87
CA GLN A 194 -23.68 16.85 -0.49
C GLN A 194 -22.20 17.19 -0.38
N VAL A 195 -21.31 16.39 -1.02
CA VAL A 195 -19.86 16.69 -1.08
C VAL A 195 -19.61 18.11 -1.60
N GLU A 196 -20.28 18.50 -2.69
CA GLU A 196 -20.18 19.83 -3.28
C GLU A 196 -20.62 20.94 -2.30
N THR A 197 -21.73 20.72 -1.60
CA THR A 197 -22.25 21.63 -0.57
C THR A 197 -21.29 21.75 0.62
N ASP A 198 -20.86 20.63 1.19
CA ASP A 198 -20.03 20.57 2.39
C ASP A 198 -18.62 21.07 2.12
N ALA A 199 -18.03 20.66 0.99
CA ALA A 199 -16.70 21.16 0.56
C ALA A 199 -16.70 22.67 0.36
N THR A 200 -17.77 23.22 -0.23
CA THR A 200 -17.92 24.67 -0.42
C THR A 200 -18.05 25.39 0.93
N ALA A 201 -18.81 24.81 1.88
CA ALA A 201 -18.93 25.38 3.22
C ALA A 201 -17.58 25.38 3.96
N ILE A 202 -16.83 24.31 3.87
CA ILE A 202 -15.50 24.18 4.49
C ILE A 202 -14.50 25.16 3.85
N ALA A 203 -14.46 25.26 2.53
CA ALA A 203 -13.56 26.17 1.84
C ALA A 203 -13.81 27.65 2.20
N LYS A 204 -15.06 28.04 2.54
CA LYS A 204 -15.40 29.39 3.03
C LYS A 204 -14.79 29.74 4.38
N LEU A 205 -14.24 28.79 5.13
CA LEU A 205 -13.45 29.06 6.34
C LEU A 205 -12.17 29.86 6.01
N GLY A 206 -11.72 29.83 4.76
CA GLY A 206 -10.55 30.58 4.29
C GLY A 206 -9.23 30.02 4.78
N ASN A 207 -8.21 30.87 4.91
CA ASN A 207 -6.88 30.50 5.43
C ASN A 207 -6.20 29.33 4.68
N GLY A 208 -6.50 29.15 3.40
CA GLY A 208 -5.96 28.06 2.58
C GLY A 208 -6.55 26.70 2.92
N ILE A 209 -7.75 26.66 3.53
CA ILE A 209 -8.49 25.41 3.76
C ILE A 209 -9.21 25.04 2.47
N GLU A 210 -9.04 23.78 2.06
CA GLU A 210 -9.70 23.14 0.93
C GLU A 210 -10.80 22.21 1.44
N GLY A 211 -11.95 22.21 0.78
CA GLY A 211 -13.08 21.35 1.17
C GLY A 211 -12.90 19.92 0.67
N TRP A 212 -12.34 19.75 -0.53
CA TRP A 212 -12.13 18.46 -1.18
C TRP A 212 -10.71 18.34 -1.74
N GLY A 213 -10.12 17.18 -1.56
CA GLY A 213 -8.81 16.82 -2.13
C GLY A 213 -8.87 15.63 -3.08
N ASP A 214 -8.04 15.68 -4.12
CA ASP A 214 -7.82 14.57 -5.04
C ASP A 214 -6.36 14.56 -5.48
N TYR A 215 -5.73 13.38 -5.50
CA TYR A 215 -4.36 13.24 -5.95
C TYR A 215 -4.29 12.53 -7.29
N SER A 216 -3.36 12.95 -8.14
CA SER A 216 -3.23 12.40 -9.50
C SER A 216 -1.79 12.28 -9.99
N ALA A 217 -0.80 12.65 -9.17
CA ALA A 217 0.60 12.45 -9.48
C ALA A 217 0.93 10.96 -9.66
N GLY A 218 1.84 10.64 -10.54
CA GLY A 218 2.33 9.27 -10.73
C GLY A 218 1.28 8.27 -11.23
N ASN A 219 0.24 8.74 -11.94
CA ASN A 219 -0.93 7.97 -12.41
C ASN A 219 -1.92 7.55 -11.31
N ASN A 220 -1.78 8.03 -10.07
CA ASN A 220 -2.66 7.63 -8.98
C ASN A 220 -4.11 8.16 -9.12
N GLY A 221 -4.34 9.17 -9.95
CA GLY A 221 -5.70 9.69 -10.21
C GLY A 221 -6.66 8.64 -10.76
N GLY A 222 -6.16 7.64 -11.46
CA GLY A 222 -6.96 6.51 -11.93
C GLY A 222 -7.54 5.67 -10.80
N TRP A 223 -6.88 5.62 -9.66
CA TRP A 223 -7.35 4.89 -8.50
C TRP A 223 -8.58 5.55 -7.85
N HIS A 224 -8.52 6.85 -7.57
CA HIS A 224 -9.69 7.60 -7.11
C HIS A 224 -10.84 7.50 -8.12
N PHE A 225 -10.55 7.68 -9.40
CA PHE A 225 -11.58 7.60 -10.44
C PHE A 225 -12.22 6.22 -10.52
N SER A 226 -11.45 5.14 -10.34
CA SER A 226 -12.01 3.78 -10.26
C SER A 226 -13.00 3.63 -9.09
N SER A 227 -12.65 4.15 -7.90
CA SER A 227 -13.54 4.14 -6.75
C SER A 227 -14.85 4.91 -7.01
N TYR A 228 -14.75 6.05 -7.68
CA TYR A 228 -15.94 6.81 -8.07
C TYR A 228 -16.85 6.03 -9.03
N ILE A 229 -16.24 5.32 -9.99
CA ILE A 229 -16.98 4.48 -10.95
C ILE A 229 -17.62 3.28 -10.26
N ASP A 230 -16.90 2.61 -9.34
CA ASP A 230 -17.43 1.48 -8.58
C ASP A 230 -18.59 1.92 -7.68
N ALA A 231 -18.49 3.09 -7.03
CA ALA A 231 -19.53 3.64 -6.18
C ALA A 231 -20.86 3.91 -6.91
N VAL A 232 -20.82 4.12 -8.23
CA VAL A 232 -22.01 4.31 -9.07
C VAL A 232 -22.40 3.07 -9.87
N GLY A 233 -21.84 1.90 -9.52
CA GLY A 233 -22.14 0.62 -10.19
C GLY A 233 -21.56 0.47 -11.58
N GLY A 234 -20.54 1.27 -11.93
CA GLY A 234 -19.82 1.17 -13.18
C GLY A 234 -18.67 0.17 -13.13
N SER A 235 -17.87 0.16 -14.21
CA SER A 235 -16.63 -0.59 -14.29
C SER A 235 -15.65 0.15 -15.19
N MET A 236 -14.38 0.13 -14.84
CA MET A 236 -13.32 0.72 -15.67
C MET A 236 -13.10 -0.04 -16.98
N VAL A 237 -13.28 -1.37 -16.94
CA VAL A 237 -12.96 -2.27 -18.05
C VAL A 237 -14.06 -3.30 -18.24
N ASN A 238 -14.45 -3.50 -19.48
CA ASN A 238 -15.29 -4.63 -19.88
C ASN A 238 -14.39 -5.84 -20.20
N ASN A 239 -14.38 -6.82 -19.30
CA ASN A 239 -13.62 -8.06 -19.42
C ASN A 239 -14.36 -9.16 -20.19
N THR A 240 -15.58 -8.92 -20.64
CA THR A 240 -16.34 -9.90 -21.44
C THR A 240 -15.92 -9.91 -22.92
N THR A 241 -15.11 -8.93 -23.35
CA THR A 241 -14.53 -8.84 -24.68
C THR A 241 -13.07 -9.28 -24.70
N ALA A 242 -12.61 -9.80 -25.82
CA ALA A 242 -11.20 -10.14 -26.04
C ALA A 242 -10.68 -9.42 -27.30
N PRO A 243 -9.78 -8.42 -27.18
CA PRO A 243 -9.20 -7.89 -25.94
C PRO A 243 -10.21 -7.12 -25.06
N PRO A 244 -9.94 -6.95 -23.76
CA PRO A 244 -10.76 -6.11 -22.89
C PRO A 244 -10.85 -4.68 -23.41
N THR A 245 -12.01 -4.04 -23.19
CA THR A 245 -12.26 -2.67 -23.66
C THR A 245 -12.59 -1.73 -22.50
N ALA A 246 -12.27 -0.44 -22.63
CA ALA A 246 -12.66 0.57 -21.65
C ALA A 246 -14.19 0.71 -21.58
N SER A 247 -14.75 0.78 -20.37
CA SER A 247 -16.20 0.87 -20.13
C SER A 247 -16.63 2.01 -19.20
N PHE A 248 -15.71 2.83 -18.73
CA PHE A 248 -15.97 3.89 -17.76
C PHE A 248 -16.67 5.15 -18.35
N ASN A 249 -16.73 5.32 -19.66
CA ASN A 249 -17.37 6.50 -20.26
C ASN A 249 -18.90 6.36 -20.26
N THR A 250 -19.49 6.61 -19.10
CA THR A 250 -20.94 6.52 -18.85
C THR A 250 -21.50 7.88 -18.44
N PRO A 251 -22.83 8.11 -18.53
CA PRO A 251 -23.45 9.32 -17.99
C PRO A 251 -23.14 9.55 -16.51
N ALA A 252 -23.08 8.49 -15.69
CA ALA A 252 -22.73 8.57 -14.27
C ALA A 252 -21.29 9.06 -14.08
N ALA A 253 -20.34 8.52 -14.83
CA ALA A 253 -18.95 8.98 -14.81
C ALA A 253 -18.81 10.46 -15.19
N GLN A 254 -19.57 10.88 -16.22
CA GLN A 254 -19.58 12.29 -16.64
C GLN A 254 -20.14 13.22 -15.57
N GLN A 255 -21.17 12.81 -14.81
CA GLN A 255 -21.71 13.58 -13.69
C GLN A 255 -20.66 13.74 -12.57
N ILE A 256 -19.90 12.70 -12.24
CA ILE A 256 -18.84 12.77 -11.24
C ILE A 256 -17.72 13.73 -11.69
N LEU A 257 -17.28 13.61 -12.95
CA LEU A 257 -16.27 14.52 -13.50
C LEU A 257 -16.77 15.97 -13.52
N GLN A 258 -18.07 16.18 -13.76
CA GLN A 258 -18.69 17.51 -13.69
C GLN A 258 -18.69 18.04 -12.24
N ALA A 259 -19.00 17.22 -11.24
CA ALA A 259 -18.93 17.59 -9.83
C ALA A 259 -17.51 18.01 -9.42
N LEU A 260 -16.50 17.21 -9.80
CA LEU A 260 -15.08 17.55 -9.57
C LEU A 260 -14.68 18.85 -10.28
N HIS A 261 -15.15 19.06 -11.50
CA HIS A 261 -14.93 20.30 -12.25
C HIS A 261 -15.56 21.50 -11.52
N THR A 262 -16.80 21.37 -11.05
CA THR A 262 -17.51 22.41 -10.30
C THR A 262 -16.77 22.75 -9.02
N LEU A 263 -16.42 21.75 -8.20
CA LEU A 263 -15.65 21.93 -6.96
C LEU A 263 -14.35 22.71 -7.19
N ARG A 264 -13.64 22.44 -8.28
CA ARG A 264 -12.36 23.08 -8.55
C ARG A 264 -12.48 24.46 -9.17
N PHE A 265 -13.29 24.62 -10.18
CA PHE A 265 -13.28 25.82 -11.02
C PHE A 265 -14.40 26.82 -10.71
N THR A 266 -15.54 26.36 -10.24
CA THR A 266 -16.69 27.20 -9.89
C THR A 266 -16.68 27.56 -8.42
N ASP A 267 -16.68 26.57 -7.54
CA ASP A 267 -16.80 26.73 -6.10
C ASP A 267 -15.46 27.04 -5.44
N LYS A 268 -14.36 26.71 -6.13
CA LYS A 268 -12.98 26.88 -5.62
C LYS A 268 -12.78 26.18 -4.27
N ALA A 269 -13.44 25.06 -4.10
CA ALA A 269 -13.38 24.22 -2.90
C ALA A 269 -12.29 23.13 -2.97
N MET A 270 -11.59 23.02 -4.11
CA MET A 270 -10.42 22.16 -4.31
C MET A 270 -9.20 22.99 -4.66
N SER A 271 -8.01 22.42 -4.43
CA SER A 271 -6.75 22.99 -4.91
C SER A 271 -6.78 23.28 -6.40
N PRO A 272 -6.33 24.48 -6.82
CA PRO A 272 -6.11 24.75 -8.24
C PRO A 272 -4.94 23.93 -8.81
N THR A 273 -4.07 23.42 -7.95
CA THR A 273 -2.91 22.61 -8.35
C THR A 273 -3.38 21.22 -8.77
N GLN A 274 -2.98 20.81 -9.97
CA GLN A 274 -3.17 19.46 -10.47
C GLN A 274 -1.93 18.61 -10.15
N GLY A 275 -2.11 17.28 -10.13
CA GLY A 275 -0.99 16.37 -9.91
C GLY A 275 -0.45 16.41 -8.48
N LEU A 276 -1.31 16.59 -7.50
CA LEU A 276 -0.94 16.40 -6.10
C LEU A 276 -0.51 14.95 -5.86
N ALA A 277 0.52 14.78 -5.05
CA ALA A 277 0.97 13.46 -4.62
C ALA A 277 0.11 12.94 -3.46
N TRP A 278 0.05 11.62 -3.32
CA TRP A 278 -0.66 10.94 -2.23
C TRP A 278 -0.27 11.52 -0.86
N GLY A 279 1.02 11.54 -0.50
CA GLY A 279 1.48 12.08 0.78
C GLY A 279 1.15 13.57 1.02
N THR A 280 0.85 14.34 -0.04
CA THR A 280 0.46 15.75 0.11
C THR A 280 -0.92 15.90 0.73
N LEU A 281 -1.89 15.04 0.38
CA LEU A 281 -3.23 15.11 0.94
C LEU A 281 -3.25 14.73 2.42
N GLN A 282 -2.51 13.69 2.83
CA GLN A 282 -2.41 13.32 4.23
C GLN A 282 -1.80 14.44 5.07
N GLN A 283 -0.72 15.07 4.59
CA GLN A 283 -0.10 16.21 5.27
C GLN A 283 -1.05 17.40 5.39
N GLN A 284 -1.79 17.73 4.32
CA GLN A 284 -2.80 18.80 4.36
C GLN A 284 -3.92 18.47 5.33
N PHE A 285 -4.38 17.22 5.34
CA PHE A 285 -5.42 16.73 6.23
C PHE A 285 -4.97 16.77 7.70
N ALA A 286 -3.79 16.24 8.00
CA ALA A 286 -3.19 16.27 9.34
C ALA A 286 -2.99 17.72 9.86
N ALA A 287 -2.64 18.64 8.95
CA ALA A 287 -2.49 20.06 9.27
C ALA A 287 -3.84 20.82 9.42
N GLY A 288 -5.00 20.17 9.29
CA GLY A 288 -6.31 20.81 9.32
C GLY A 288 -6.56 21.76 8.14
N LYS A 289 -5.99 21.44 6.97
CA LYS A 289 -6.11 22.23 5.74
C LYS A 289 -6.96 21.55 4.66
N LEU A 290 -7.44 20.34 4.92
CA LEU A 290 -8.26 19.57 4.00
C LEU A 290 -9.49 19.03 4.71
N GLY A 291 -10.67 19.27 4.13
CA GLY A 291 -11.96 18.83 4.68
C GLY A 291 -12.24 17.37 4.43
N MET A 292 -12.08 16.92 3.19
CA MET A 292 -12.49 15.59 2.74
C MET A 292 -11.62 15.09 1.60
N TYR A 293 -11.40 13.78 1.55
CA TYR A 293 -10.84 13.05 0.40
C TYR A 293 -11.17 11.57 0.51
N ILE A 294 -10.96 10.82 -0.57
CA ILE A 294 -11.16 9.36 -0.58
C ILE A 294 -9.85 8.65 -0.30
N ALA A 295 -9.87 7.72 0.63
CA ALA A 295 -8.76 6.81 0.91
C ALA A 295 -9.23 5.57 1.69
N ALA A 296 -8.31 4.64 1.90
CA ALA A 296 -8.53 3.51 2.80
C ALA A 296 -8.12 3.88 4.26
N PRO A 297 -8.59 3.12 5.28
CA PRO A 297 -8.26 3.38 6.68
C PRO A 297 -6.76 3.38 7.00
N ASP A 298 -5.94 2.70 6.19
CA ASP A 298 -4.49 2.63 6.35
C ASP A 298 -3.81 4.01 6.24
N ASP A 299 -4.36 4.95 5.48
CA ASP A 299 -3.91 6.36 5.49
C ASP A 299 -3.92 6.92 6.93
N ILE A 300 -4.92 6.58 7.71
CA ILE A 300 -5.11 7.12 9.06
C ILE A 300 -4.08 6.51 10.03
N TYR A 301 -4.00 5.18 10.08
CA TYR A 301 -3.19 4.53 11.10
C TYR A 301 -1.71 4.38 10.71
N ASN A 302 -1.34 4.45 9.43
CA ASN A 302 0.06 4.39 9.00
C ASN A 302 0.70 5.75 8.76
N VAL A 303 -0.08 6.76 8.36
CA VAL A 303 0.47 8.04 7.87
C VAL A 303 -0.05 9.24 8.65
N ILE A 304 -1.36 9.52 8.59
CA ILE A 304 -1.92 10.78 9.13
C ILE A 304 -1.59 10.94 10.61
N VAL A 305 -1.80 9.91 11.42
CA VAL A 305 -1.58 10.00 12.87
C VAL A 305 -0.12 9.76 13.25
N PRO A 306 0.53 8.63 12.88
CA PRO A 306 1.87 8.35 13.38
C PRO A 306 2.96 9.18 12.71
N THR A 307 2.82 9.50 11.43
CA THR A 307 3.84 10.20 10.63
C THR A 307 3.59 11.69 10.58
N ASP A 308 2.41 12.11 10.15
CA ASP A 308 2.06 13.52 9.95
C ASP A 308 1.52 14.21 11.21
N LYS A 309 1.36 13.46 12.32
CA LYS A 309 0.93 13.95 13.63
C LYS A 309 -0.48 14.56 13.62
N GLY A 310 -1.35 14.05 12.76
CA GLY A 310 -2.77 14.39 12.74
C GLY A 310 -3.46 13.99 14.05
N ASN A 311 -4.43 14.80 14.46
CA ASN A 311 -5.21 14.52 15.66
C ASN A 311 -6.30 13.48 15.36
N LEU A 312 -6.27 12.33 16.02
CA LEU A 312 -7.23 11.25 15.83
C LEU A 312 -8.68 11.69 16.07
N ASP A 313 -8.93 12.59 17.02
CA ASP A 313 -10.27 13.08 17.34
C ASP A 313 -10.91 13.89 16.20
N ASP A 314 -10.10 14.44 15.32
CA ASP A 314 -10.54 15.22 14.16
C ASP A 314 -10.88 14.34 12.95
N ILE A 315 -10.65 13.04 13.01
CA ILE A 315 -10.81 12.13 11.88
C ILE A 315 -12.17 11.43 11.93
N GLY A 316 -12.86 11.37 10.80
CA GLY A 316 -14.03 10.52 10.60
C GLY A 316 -13.94 9.77 9.28
N MET A 317 -14.66 8.63 9.21
CA MET A 317 -14.85 7.87 7.98
C MET A 317 -16.33 7.69 7.66
N GLY A 318 -16.65 7.84 6.39
CA GLY A 318 -17.97 7.60 5.81
C GLY A 318 -17.90 6.72 4.56
N PRO A 319 -19.07 6.36 4.00
CA PRO A 319 -19.11 5.62 2.75
C PRO A 319 -18.57 6.45 1.59
N LEU A 320 -18.24 5.80 0.47
CA LEU A 320 -17.93 6.52 -0.77
C LEU A 320 -19.17 7.33 -1.21
N PRO A 321 -19.00 8.59 -1.61
CA PRO A 321 -20.09 9.35 -2.19
C PRO A 321 -20.56 8.71 -3.51
N SER A 322 -21.88 8.59 -3.66
CA SER A 322 -22.53 8.08 -4.86
C SER A 322 -23.44 9.12 -5.50
N LEU A 323 -24.20 8.78 -6.52
CA LEU A 323 -25.25 9.65 -7.07
C LEU A 323 -26.57 9.54 -6.31
N THR A 324 -26.78 8.46 -5.55
CA THR A 324 -28.04 8.13 -4.89
C THR A 324 -27.98 8.12 -3.37
N GLY A 325 -26.79 8.24 -2.78
CA GLY A 325 -26.55 8.17 -1.33
C GLY A 325 -26.21 6.77 -0.83
N THR A 326 -26.36 5.75 -1.66
CA THR A 326 -25.92 4.38 -1.36
C THR A 326 -24.92 3.98 -2.43
N PRO A 327 -23.64 3.77 -2.10
CA PRO A 327 -22.67 3.31 -3.07
C PRO A 327 -22.98 1.88 -3.50
N ALA A 328 -22.85 1.60 -4.80
CA ALA A 328 -23.02 0.26 -5.36
C ALA A 328 -21.84 -0.67 -5.08
N GLY A 329 -20.69 -0.08 -4.75
CA GLY A 329 -19.46 -0.78 -4.44
C GLY A 329 -18.37 0.19 -4.02
N SER A 330 -17.21 -0.34 -3.68
CA SER A 330 -15.99 0.41 -3.44
C SER A 330 -14.82 -0.32 -4.09
N LEU A 331 -13.84 0.43 -4.56
CA LEU A 331 -12.58 -0.18 -4.94
C LEU A 331 -12.01 -0.89 -3.72
N SER A 332 -11.84 -2.19 -3.87
CA SER A 332 -11.10 -3.03 -2.94
C SER A 332 -9.76 -3.37 -3.54
N GLY A 333 -8.74 -3.32 -2.75
CA GLY A 333 -7.39 -3.66 -3.13
C GLY A 333 -6.69 -4.39 -2.01
N GLY A 334 -5.44 -4.68 -2.25
CA GLY A 334 -4.59 -5.31 -1.26
C GLY A 334 -3.20 -5.51 -1.83
N ASN A 335 -2.36 -6.00 -0.97
CA ASN A 335 -0.99 -6.30 -1.30
C ASN A 335 -0.54 -7.63 -0.70
N GLY A 336 0.64 -8.03 -1.07
CA GLY A 336 1.31 -9.19 -0.55
C GLY A 336 2.68 -9.32 -1.18
N PHE A 337 3.22 -10.51 -1.17
CA PHE A 337 4.56 -10.76 -1.68
C PHE A 337 4.55 -11.87 -2.71
N ALA A 338 5.22 -11.62 -3.82
CA ALA A 338 5.61 -12.63 -4.78
C ALA A 338 7.03 -13.14 -4.46
N PHE A 339 7.39 -14.29 -5.02
CA PHE A 339 8.67 -14.96 -4.80
C PHE A 339 9.50 -14.94 -6.08
N SER A 340 10.79 -14.63 -5.97
CA SER A 340 11.69 -14.60 -7.11
C SER A 340 11.79 -15.98 -7.77
N PRO A 341 11.78 -16.08 -9.11
CA PRO A 341 11.98 -17.35 -9.80
C PRO A 341 13.39 -17.94 -9.61
N LYS A 342 14.30 -17.15 -9.03
CA LYS A 342 15.68 -17.54 -8.72
C LYS A 342 15.82 -18.22 -7.36
N ASP A 343 14.72 -18.21 -6.57
CA ASP A 343 14.73 -18.77 -5.23
C ASP A 343 14.92 -20.28 -5.23
N SER A 344 15.83 -20.74 -4.40
CA SER A 344 15.94 -22.15 -4.07
C SER A 344 14.71 -22.63 -3.27
N PRO A 345 14.40 -23.94 -3.27
CA PRO A 345 13.35 -24.48 -2.43
C PRO A 345 13.46 -24.12 -0.95
N ALA A 346 14.67 -23.94 -0.44
CA ALA A 346 14.92 -23.53 0.94
C ALA A 346 14.54 -22.07 1.17
N GLN A 347 14.84 -21.18 0.23
CA GLN A 347 14.46 -19.76 0.29
C GLN A 347 12.95 -19.57 0.19
N ILE A 348 12.26 -20.31 -0.71
CA ILE A 348 10.78 -20.28 -0.78
C ILE A 348 10.16 -20.69 0.56
N LYS A 349 10.63 -21.77 1.16
CA LYS A 349 10.12 -22.23 2.48
C LYS A 349 10.42 -21.20 3.59
N ALA A 350 11.60 -20.59 3.58
CA ALA A 350 11.96 -19.55 4.53
C ALA A 350 11.07 -18.31 4.36
N GLY A 351 10.81 -17.90 3.13
CA GLY A 351 9.92 -16.78 2.81
C GLY A 351 8.48 -17.03 3.24
N ILE A 352 7.94 -18.22 3.03
CA ILE A 352 6.60 -18.58 3.50
C ILE A 352 6.53 -18.50 5.04
N LYS A 353 7.55 -19.00 5.75
CA LYS A 353 7.61 -18.90 7.21
C LYS A 353 7.67 -17.46 7.71
N TRP A 354 8.41 -16.60 7.00
CA TRP A 354 8.47 -15.18 7.34
C TRP A 354 7.11 -14.52 7.17
N LEU A 355 6.44 -14.72 6.02
CA LEU A 355 5.11 -14.15 5.78
C LEU A 355 4.05 -14.68 6.75
N ASP A 356 4.13 -15.97 7.13
CA ASP A 356 3.24 -16.54 8.13
C ASP A 356 3.40 -15.85 9.48
N PHE A 357 4.64 -15.64 9.93
CA PHE A 357 4.95 -14.95 11.17
C PHE A 357 4.55 -13.46 11.11
N GLU A 358 4.94 -12.75 10.05
CA GLU A 358 4.84 -11.30 9.96
C GLU A 358 3.41 -10.82 9.69
N SER A 359 2.66 -11.54 8.83
CA SER A 359 1.41 -11.03 8.28
C SER A 359 0.24 -12.01 8.27
N LEU A 360 0.44 -13.30 8.53
CA LEU A 360 -0.64 -14.28 8.38
C LEU A 360 -1.06 -14.94 9.70
N THR A 361 -0.27 -14.81 10.77
CA THR A 361 -0.64 -15.32 12.10
C THR A 361 -1.05 -14.17 13.02
N PRO A 362 -2.34 -14.08 13.42
CA PRO A 362 -2.81 -13.00 14.28
C PRO A 362 -2.07 -12.92 15.61
N GLY A 363 -1.51 -11.75 15.93
CA GLY A 363 -0.81 -11.44 17.17
C GLY A 363 0.68 -11.76 17.18
N SER A 364 1.28 -12.22 16.07
CA SER A 364 2.70 -12.54 15.99
C SER A 364 3.55 -11.38 15.44
N GLY A 365 3.40 -11.02 14.19
CA GLY A 365 4.15 -9.94 13.56
C GLY A 365 3.40 -8.61 13.53
N TYR A 366 3.96 -7.65 12.80
CA TYR A 366 3.50 -6.27 12.72
C TYR A 366 2.01 -6.14 12.36
N THR A 367 1.55 -6.86 11.35
CA THR A 367 0.23 -6.63 10.73
C THR A 367 -0.93 -6.79 11.72
N PHE A 368 -0.86 -7.76 12.62
CA PHE A 368 -1.95 -8.08 13.55
C PHE A 368 -1.56 -8.03 15.03
N ASN A 369 -0.44 -7.37 15.38
CA ASN A 369 -0.05 -7.15 16.77
C ASN A 369 -0.64 -5.83 17.31
N PHE A 370 -1.95 -5.79 17.46
CA PHE A 370 -2.68 -4.60 17.92
C PHE A 370 -2.28 -4.12 19.32
N GLU A 371 -1.78 -5.00 20.19
CA GLU A 371 -1.24 -4.63 21.49
C GLU A 371 -0.03 -3.72 21.34
N ARG A 372 0.93 -4.12 20.51
CA ARG A 372 2.14 -3.35 20.22
C ARG A 372 1.81 -2.06 19.47
N GLN A 373 0.96 -2.13 18.45
CA GLN A 373 0.51 -0.94 17.72
C GLN A 373 -0.07 0.11 18.67
N LYS A 374 -0.95 -0.30 19.61
CA LYS A 374 -1.48 0.59 20.64
C LYS A 374 -0.39 1.15 21.54
N ALA A 375 0.54 0.33 22.00
CA ALA A 375 1.65 0.75 22.88
C ALA A 375 2.58 1.75 22.21
N ASP A 376 2.80 1.60 20.90
CA ASP A 376 3.64 2.48 20.07
C ASP A 376 2.86 3.70 19.53
N GLY A 377 1.58 3.86 19.89
CA GLY A 377 0.77 5.05 19.61
C GLY A 377 0.05 5.04 18.26
N PHE A 378 -0.05 3.87 17.62
CA PHE A 378 -0.86 3.73 16.40
C PHE A 378 -2.35 3.66 16.72
N PRO A 379 -3.21 4.26 15.90
CA PRO A 379 -4.64 4.07 15.99
C PRO A 379 -5.02 2.61 15.70
N VAL A 380 -5.85 2.02 16.55
CA VAL A 380 -6.37 0.66 16.38
C VAL A 380 -7.89 0.71 16.39
N GLY A 381 -8.52 0.01 15.43
CA GLY A 381 -9.96 -0.22 15.47
C GLY A 381 -10.75 0.26 14.26
N PHE A 382 -10.15 0.94 13.29
CA PHE A 382 -10.85 1.20 12.03
C PHE A 382 -11.20 -0.12 11.36
N PRO A 383 -12.45 -0.26 10.90
CA PRO A 383 -12.85 -1.45 10.16
C PRO A 383 -12.18 -1.45 8.78
N GLU A 384 -11.72 -2.62 8.39
CA GLU A 384 -11.18 -2.89 7.06
C GLU A 384 -11.82 -4.16 6.52
N PRO A 385 -11.89 -4.33 5.20
CA PRO A 385 -12.18 -5.63 4.62
C PRO A 385 -11.16 -6.62 5.14
N GLN A 386 -11.65 -7.75 5.56
CA GLN A 386 -10.80 -8.72 6.22
C GLN A 386 -9.95 -9.48 5.20
N LEU A 387 -8.69 -9.73 5.57
CA LEU A 387 -7.85 -10.68 4.85
C LEU A 387 -8.32 -12.11 5.09
N PHE A 388 -8.97 -12.36 6.22
CA PHE A 388 -9.44 -13.66 6.65
C PHE A 388 -10.96 -13.72 6.78
N ASP A 389 -11.49 -14.94 6.84
CA ASP A 389 -12.84 -15.26 7.28
C ASP A 389 -12.81 -16.28 8.44
N GLY A 390 -13.95 -16.78 8.84
CA GLY A 390 -14.06 -17.87 9.81
C GLY A 390 -13.44 -17.60 11.18
N ALA A 391 -12.67 -18.57 11.68
CA ALA A 391 -12.11 -18.53 13.02
C ALA A 391 -10.96 -17.54 13.14
N THR A 392 -10.15 -17.40 12.09
CA THR A 392 -9.03 -16.44 12.06
C THR A 392 -9.57 -15.01 12.09
N GLU A 393 -10.60 -14.70 11.32
CA GLU A 393 -11.27 -13.40 11.35
C GLU A 393 -11.85 -13.09 12.74
N ALA A 394 -12.52 -14.05 13.36
CA ALA A 394 -13.05 -13.87 14.71
C ALA A 394 -11.93 -13.52 15.72
N LYS A 395 -10.77 -14.15 15.56
CA LYS A 395 -9.58 -13.87 16.39
C LYS A 395 -9.01 -12.47 16.14
N VAL A 396 -8.88 -12.06 14.89
CA VAL A 396 -8.44 -10.71 14.50
C VAL A 396 -9.36 -9.65 15.09
N ASN A 397 -10.68 -9.82 14.95
CA ASN A 397 -11.69 -8.90 15.47
C ASN A 397 -11.68 -8.83 17.00
N GLN A 398 -11.48 -9.96 17.68
CA GLN A 398 -11.30 -9.99 19.14
C GLN A 398 -10.10 -9.14 19.57
N LEU A 399 -8.94 -9.34 18.95
CA LEU A 399 -7.72 -8.60 19.26
C LEU A 399 -7.89 -7.11 18.93
N ARG A 400 -8.43 -6.78 17.77
CA ARG A 400 -8.71 -5.41 17.36
C ARG A 400 -9.61 -4.69 18.36
N SER A 401 -10.70 -5.32 18.77
CA SER A 401 -11.64 -4.74 19.74
C SER A 401 -11.03 -4.57 21.12
N GLN A 402 -10.19 -5.51 21.55
CA GLN A 402 -9.50 -5.45 22.85
C GLN A 402 -8.56 -4.26 22.96
N TYR A 403 -7.89 -3.92 21.87
CA TYR A 403 -6.89 -2.86 21.84
C TYR A 403 -7.36 -1.58 21.15
N ALA A 404 -8.62 -1.49 20.74
CA ALA A 404 -9.17 -0.33 20.04
C ALA A 404 -8.92 0.99 20.78
N THR A 405 -8.53 2.01 20.03
CA THR A 405 -8.29 3.38 20.50
C THR A 405 -9.24 4.38 19.87
N ILE A 406 -9.98 3.96 18.83
CA ILE A 406 -10.81 4.81 17.99
C ILE A 406 -12.26 4.69 18.42
N PRO A 407 -12.96 5.80 18.73
CA PRO A 407 -14.39 5.78 19.04
C PRO A 407 -15.22 5.31 17.84
N VAL A 408 -16.14 4.38 18.06
CA VAL A 408 -17.02 3.85 17.02
C VAL A 408 -17.78 4.96 16.28
N SER A 409 -18.15 6.05 16.97
CA SER A 409 -18.83 7.20 16.37
C SER A 409 -18.07 7.89 15.23
N GLN A 410 -16.76 7.68 15.14
CA GLN A 410 -15.94 8.26 14.07
C GLN A 410 -16.03 7.49 12.76
N TYR A 411 -16.51 6.23 12.77
CA TYR A 411 -16.57 5.39 11.58
C TYR A 411 -17.88 4.61 11.40
N THR A 412 -18.90 4.87 12.22
CA THR A 412 -20.20 4.18 12.11
C THR A 412 -20.81 4.29 10.71
N ALA A 413 -20.70 5.46 10.07
CA ALA A 413 -21.22 5.67 8.73
C ALA A 413 -20.44 4.89 7.64
N PHE A 414 -19.20 4.49 7.93
CA PHE A 414 -18.37 3.71 7.00
C PHE A 414 -18.75 2.21 7.00
N VAL A 415 -19.22 1.68 8.12
CA VAL A 415 -19.55 0.25 8.28
C VAL A 415 -21.02 -0.10 8.08
N ASN A 416 -21.90 0.89 8.01
CA ASN A 416 -23.34 0.73 7.76
C ASN A 416 -23.68 0.99 6.29
#